data_e82c8f7905113e91a9b0060e8d3d4471
#
_entry.id   e82c8f7905113e91a9b0060e8d3d4471
#
_cell.length_a   1.000
_cell.length_b   1.000
_cell.length_c   1.000
_cell.angle_alpha   90.00
_cell.angle_beta   90.00
_cell.angle_gamma   90.00
#
_symmetry.space_group_name_H-M   'P 1'
#
loop_
_entity.id
_entity.type
_entity.pdbx_description
1 polymer ?
#
loop_
_entity_poly.entity_id
_entity_poly.type
_entity_poly.pdbx_seq_one_letter_code
_entity_poly.pdbx_strand_id
1 'polypeptide(L)'
;ASEGFFGIQDQVDSKDMLLMLDYGIFYEFIPFDEIQEEQPKALDISQVKINQVYALLITTNAGLWRYNIGDTITFTSINPHRIRIAGRTKHFINAFGEELMISNAETAISVACLKTNAEISNFTAGPRYLEKNKKGGHEWVIEFHSPPDDLDRFTQILDEVLREINSDYDAK
;
A
#
# COMPACT_ATOMS: atom_id res chain seq x y z
N ALA A 1 -10.88 2.09 10.97
CA ALA A 1 -11.05 0.72 10.46
C ALA A 1 -12.24 0.05 11.14
N SER A 2 -12.75 -1.03 10.55
CA SER A 2 -13.88 -1.81 11.13
C SER A 2 -13.51 -2.47 12.45
N GLU A 3 -12.22 -2.76 12.64
CA GLU A 3 -11.65 -3.43 13.82
C GLU A 3 -11.49 -2.51 15.02
N GLY A 4 -11.55 -1.19 14.82
CA GLY A 4 -11.39 -0.25 15.90
C GLY A 4 -11.11 1.18 15.48
N PHE A 5 -11.08 2.07 16.47
CA PHE A 5 -10.77 3.48 16.30
C PHE A 5 -9.31 3.74 16.68
N PHE A 6 -8.43 3.84 15.71
CA PHE A 6 -6.98 3.86 15.93
C PHE A 6 -6.36 5.25 15.86
N GLY A 7 -6.92 6.12 15.07
CA GLY A 7 -6.38 7.46 14.88
C GLY A 7 -7.45 8.50 14.59
N ILE A 8 -7.20 9.72 15.00
CA ILE A 8 -8.07 10.87 14.75
C ILE A 8 -7.29 12.00 14.11
N GLN A 9 -7.88 12.60 13.10
CA GLN A 9 -7.38 13.84 12.54
C GLN A 9 -7.86 15.01 13.40
N ASP A 10 -7.01 15.47 14.30
CA ASP A 10 -7.27 16.52 15.27
C ASP A 10 -6.79 17.91 14.82
N GLN A 11 -6.15 18.01 13.65
CA GLN A 11 -5.61 19.25 13.08
C GLN A 11 -6.10 19.44 11.64
N VAL A 12 -6.66 20.61 11.35
CA VAL A 12 -7.34 20.92 10.07
C VAL A 12 -6.38 20.81 8.86
N ASP A 13 -5.12 21.22 9.03
CA ASP A 13 -4.16 21.30 7.92
C ASP A 13 -3.15 20.14 7.93
N SER A 14 -3.31 19.16 8.83
CA SER A 14 -2.43 18.00 8.90
C SER A 14 -2.98 16.83 8.10
N LYS A 15 -2.10 16.13 7.37
CA LYS A 15 -2.42 14.87 6.67
C LYS A 15 -2.20 13.64 7.55
N ASP A 16 -1.73 13.82 8.77
CA ASP A 16 -1.52 12.74 9.74
C ASP A 16 -2.63 12.71 10.80
N MET A 17 -2.66 11.64 11.55
CA MET A 17 -3.63 11.38 12.61
C MET A 17 -2.92 11.21 13.94
N LEU A 18 -3.51 11.70 15.01
CA LEU A 18 -3.10 11.37 16.37
C LEU A 18 -3.42 9.88 16.63
N LEU A 19 -2.41 9.08 17.02
CA LEU A 19 -2.61 7.69 17.40
C LEU A 19 -3.28 7.61 18.77
N MET A 20 -4.40 6.88 18.85
CA MET A 20 -5.19 6.74 20.08
C MET A 20 -4.65 5.61 20.95
N LEU A 21 -3.84 5.96 21.95
CA LEU A 21 -3.17 4.98 22.84
C LEU A 21 -3.99 4.58 24.06
N ASP A 22 -5.06 5.32 24.37
CA ASP A 22 -5.88 5.20 25.59
C ASP A 22 -7.24 4.53 25.38
N TYR A 23 -7.47 3.94 24.18
CA TYR A 23 -8.75 3.31 23.84
C TYR A 23 -8.78 1.79 24.09
N GLY A 24 -7.89 1.28 24.94
CA GLY A 24 -7.87 -0.14 25.31
C GLY A 24 -7.35 -1.04 24.19
N ILE A 25 -6.54 -0.49 23.28
CA ILE A 25 -5.91 -1.20 22.18
C ILE A 25 -4.41 -1.25 22.47
N PHE A 26 -3.84 -2.44 22.47
CA PHE A 26 -2.40 -2.64 22.49
C PHE A 26 -1.89 -2.76 21.07
N TYR A 27 -0.91 -1.92 20.72
CA TYR A 27 -0.32 -1.84 19.39
C TYR A 27 1.05 -2.49 19.35
N GLU A 28 1.29 -3.27 18.30
CA GLU A 28 2.60 -3.78 17.92
C GLU A 28 2.89 -3.39 16.48
N PHE A 29 4.17 -3.16 16.17
CA PHE A 29 4.62 -2.63 14.88
C PHE A 29 5.69 -3.55 14.30
N ILE A 30 5.44 -4.16 13.13
CA ILE A 30 6.46 -4.93 12.41
C ILE A 30 7.06 -4.02 11.34
N PRO A 31 8.39 -3.78 11.34
CA PRO A 31 9.05 -3.11 10.23
C PRO A 31 8.65 -3.75 8.90
N PHE A 32 8.32 -2.94 7.89
CA PHE A 32 7.76 -3.48 6.64
C PHE A 32 8.75 -4.37 5.87
N ASP A 33 10.03 -4.07 5.97
CA ASP A 33 11.14 -4.86 5.42
C ASP A 33 11.31 -6.24 6.10
N GLU A 34 10.80 -6.41 7.31
CA GLU A 34 10.85 -7.68 8.06
C GLU A 34 9.55 -8.51 7.95
N ILE A 35 8.50 -8.00 7.26
CA ILE A 35 7.17 -8.62 7.29
C ILE A 35 7.12 -10.02 6.65
N GLN A 36 8.05 -10.32 5.76
CA GLN A 36 8.17 -11.61 5.08
C GLN A 36 9.05 -12.62 5.83
N GLU A 37 9.67 -12.23 6.92
CA GLU A 37 10.45 -13.15 7.74
C GLU A 37 9.55 -14.20 8.39
N GLU A 38 10.08 -15.39 8.62
CA GLU A 38 9.35 -16.49 9.28
C GLU A 38 8.90 -16.11 10.71
N GLN A 39 9.71 -15.29 11.41
CA GLN A 39 9.41 -14.78 12.73
C GLN A 39 9.76 -13.28 12.81
N PRO A 40 8.94 -12.40 12.22
CA PRO A 40 9.21 -10.98 12.19
C PRO A 40 9.17 -10.39 13.60
N LYS A 41 10.11 -9.50 13.90
CA LYS A 41 10.18 -8.85 15.19
C LYS A 41 9.10 -7.77 15.32
N ALA A 42 8.16 -7.97 16.21
CA ALA A 42 7.21 -6.93 16.58
C ALA A 42 7.82 -5.97 17.61
N LEU A 43 7.69 -4.68 17.34
CA LEU A 43 8.15 -3.57 18.20
C LEU A 43 6.99 -3.00 18.99
N ASP A 44 7.25 -2.50 20.17
CA ASP A 44 6.30 -1.67 20.91
C ASP A 44 6.40 -0.19 20.51
N ILE A 45 5.48 0.62 21.02
CA ILE A 45 5.38 2.06 20.69
C ILE A 45 6.64 2.88 21.04
N SER A 46 7.45 2.43 22.00
CA SER A 46 8.68 3.12 22.39
C SER A 46 9.85 2.90 21.43
N GLN A 47 9.74 1.90 20.57
CA GLN A 47 10.82 1.45 19.68
C GLN A 47 10.63 1.94 18.23
N VAL A 48 9.50 2.57 17.94
CA VAL A 48 9.20 3.04 16.58
C VAL A 48 10.05 4.24 16.17
N LYS A 49 10.28 4.39 14.88
CA LYS A 49 11.06 5.49 14.29
C LYS A 49 10.19 6.30 13.32
N ILE A 50 10.46 7.60 13.24
CA ILE A 50 9.82 8.49 12.28
C ILE A 50 10.27 8.10 10.87
N ASN A 51 9.33 8.18 9.90
CA ASN A 51 9.54 7.90 8.48
C ASN A 51 9.87 6.42 8.14
N GLN A 52 9.78 5.51 9.09
CA GLN A 52 9.83 4.07 8.81
C GLN A 52 8.41 3.54 8.62
N VAL A 53 8.23 2.63 7.68
CA VAL A 53 6.95 1.97 7.41
C VAL A 53 6.82 0.73 8.29
N TYR A 54 5.64 0.56 8.90
CA TYR A 54 5.33 -0.57 9.77
C TYR A 54 3.99 -1.21 9.38
N ALA A 55 3.92 -2.53 9.43
CA ALA A 55 2.65 -3.23 9.51
C ALA A 55 2.09 -3.10 10.93
N LEU A 56 0.79 -2.82 11.02
CA LEU A 56 0.12 -2.58 12.30
C LEU A 56 -0.58 -3.84 12.79
N LEU A 57 -0.19 -4.30 13.99
CA LEU A 57 -0.86 -5.36 14.72
C LEU A 57 -1.60 -4.77 15.91
N ILE A 58 -2.74 -5.32 16.22
CA ILE A 58 -3.57 -4.89 17.33
C ILE A 58 -3.98 -6.05 18.22
N THR A 59 -4.02 -5.78 19.52
CA THR A 59 -4.70 -6.61 20.50
C THR A 59 -5.76 -5.76 21.18
N THR A 60 -7.01 -6.22 21.19
CA THR A 60 -8.13 -5.43 21.69
C THR A 60 -8.88 -6.16 22.80
N ASN A 61 -9.54 -5.41 23.67
CA ASN A 61 -10.44 -5.95 24.68
C ASN A 61 -11.71 -6.62 24.10
N ALA A 62 -11.98 -6.42 22.79
CA ALA A 62 -13.05 -7.07 22.06
C ALA A 62 -12.69 -8.49 21.56
N GLY A 63 -11.48 -8.98 21.84
CA GLY A 63 -11.08 -10.35 21.57
C GLY A 63 -10.14 -10.56 20.38
N LEU A 64 -9.66 -9.50 19.73
CA LEU A 64 -8.60 -9.62 18.73
C LEU A 64 -7.25 -9.77 19.45
N TRP A 65 -6.47 -10.79 19.09
CA TRP A 65 -5.14 -11.06 19.62
C TRP A 65 -4.10 -10.99 18.52
N ARG A 66 -3.13 -10.05 18.64
CA ARG A 66 -2.05 -9.82 17.67
C ARG A 66 -2.55 -9.88 16.21
N TYR A 67 -3.70 -9.26 16.00
CA TYR A 67 -4.38 -9.27 14.71
C TYR A 67 -3.70 -8.31 13.76
N ASN A 68 -3.22 -8.83 12.63
CA ASN A 68 -2.70 -8.00 11.54
C ASN A 68 -3.87 -7.44 10.74
N ILE A 69 -4.12 -6.14 10.87
CA ILE A 69 -5.23 -5.47 10.17
C ILE A 69 -4.98 -5.34 8.66
N GLY A 70 -3.76 -5.62 8.22
CA GLY A 70 -3.38 -5.51 6.83
C GLY A 70 -3.01 -4.11 6.37
N ASP A 71 -3.06 -3.12 7.24
CA ASP A 71 -2.64 -1.76 6.93
C ASP A 71 -1.19 -1.51 7.35
N THR A 72 -0.50 -0.67 6.58
CA THR A 72 0.81 -0.15 6.94
C THR A 72 0.73 1.32 7.28
N ILE A 73 1.54 1.73 8.24
CA ILE A 73 1.59 3.09 8.73
C ILE A 73 3.03 3.60 8.78
N THR A 74 3.16 4.92 8.75
CA THR A 74 4.42 5.63 9.02
C THR A 74 4.21 6.61 10.16
N PHE A 75 5.14 6.67 11.10
CA PHE A 75 5.12 7.69 12.13
C PHE A 75 5.66 9.00 11.58
N THR A 76 4.90 10.08 11.76
CA THR A 76 5.29 11.44 11.41
C THR A 76 5.78 12.23 12.62
N SER A 77 5.40 11.79 13.84
CA SER A 77 5.85 12.30 15.13
C SER A 77 5.79 11.19 16.17
N ILE A 78 6.64 11.27 17.19
CA ILE A 78 6.63 10.38 18.36
C ILE A 78 6.27 11.10 19.67
N ASN A 79 6.07 12.43 19.63
CA ASN A 79 5.61 13.20 20.77
C ASN A 79 4.73 14.39 20.34
N PRO A 80 3.41 14.25 20.32
CA PRO A 80 2.64 13.01 20.47
C PRO A 80 2.86 12.04 19.29
N HIS A 81 2.49 10.78 19.46
CA HIS A 81 2.55 9.80 18.39
C HIS A 81 1.51 10.13 17.32
N ARG A 82 2.01 10.45 16.13
CA ARG A 82 1.17 10.74 14.96
C ARG A 82 1.54 9.80 13.84
N ILE A 83 0.53 9.33 13.13
CA ILE A 83 0.68 8.35 12.07
C ILE A 83 0.04 8.84 10.77
N ARG A 84 0.55 8.29 9.67
CA ARG A 84 -0.07 8.36 8.35
C ARG A 84 -0.22 6.95 7.81
N ILE A 85 -1.33 6.66 7.14
CA ILE A 85 -1.47 5.40 6.42
C ILE A 85 -0.50 5.44 5.24
N ALA A 86 0.33 4.40 5.14
CA ALA A 86 1.31 4.24 4.07
C ALA A 86 0.81 3.31 2.96
N GLY A 87 -0.07 2.34 3.30
CA GLY A 87 -0.61 1.38 2.34
C GLY A 87 -1.16 0.13 3.03
N ARG A 88 -1.06 -1.01 2.37
CA ARG A 88 -1.51 -2.30 2.91
C ARG A 88 -0.45 -3.38 2.75
N THR A 89 -0.44 -4.34 3.70
CA THR A 89 0.52 -5.45 3.71
C THR A 89 0.24 -6.52 2.65
N LYS A 90 -0.99 -6.61 2.14
CA LYS A 90 -1.45 -7.65 1.21
C LYS A 90 -1.84 -7.15 -0.19
N HIS A 91 -1.58 -5.89 -0.49
CA HIS A 91 -1.92 -5.31 -1.79
C HIS A 91 -0.68 -4.95 -2.59
N PHE A 92 0.20 -5.92 -2.78
CA PHE A 92 1.25 -5.85 -3.78
C PHE A 92 1.25 -7.14 -4.61
N ILE A 93 1.60 -7.03 -5.86
CA ILE A 93 1.86 -8.15 -6.74
C ILE A 93 3.36 -8.42 -6.67
N ASN A 94 3.73 -9.62 -6.26
CA ASN A 94 5.11 -10.07 -6.19
C ASN A 94 5.25 -11.47 -6.79
N ALA A 95 4.79 -11.62 -8.03
CA ALA A 95 4.82 -12.92 -8.72
C ALA A 95 6.18 -13.21 -9.34
N PHE A 96 6.94 -12.16 -9.64
CA PHE A 96 8.23 -12.23 -10.33
C PHE A 96 9.35 -11.51 -9.56
N GLY A 97 9.09 -11.08 -8.31
CA GLY A 97 10.00 -10.29 -7.48
C GLY A 97 9.93 -8.78 -7.72
N GLU A 98 8.82 -8.29 -8.29
CA GLU A 98 8.61 -6.89 -8.67
C GLU A 98 8.06 -6.01 -7.56
N GLU A 99 7.53 -6.57 -6.48
CA GLU A 99 6.93 -5.88 -5.33
C GLU A 99 6.04 -4.68 -5.73
N LEU A 100 5.16 -4.90 -6.71
CA LEU A 100 4.30 -3.85 -7.24
C LEU A 100 3.22 -3.46 -6.23
N MET A 101 3.43 -2.34 -5.54
CA MET A 101 2.51 -1.79 -4.55
C MET A 101 1.28 -1.20 -5.21
N ILE A 102 0.12 -1.19 -4.51
CA ILE A 102 -1.09 -0.54 -5.01
C ILE A 102 -0.87 0.95 -5.29
N SER A 103 -0.05 1.64 -4.50
CA SER A 103 0.30 3.04 -4.72
C SER A 103 1.07 3.28 -6.03
N ASN A 104 1.88 2.31 -6.45
CA ASN A 104 2.53 2.35 -7.77
C ASN A 104 1.46 2.27 -8.88
N ALA A 105 0.54 1.32 -8.75
CA ALA A 105 -0.57 1.14 -9.68
C ALA A 105 -1.45 2.40 -9.79
N GLU A 106 -1.87 2.95 -8.65
CA GLU A 106 -2.69 4.18 -8.59
C GLU A 106 -1.97 5.37 -9.23
N THR A 107 -0.68 5.54 -8.96
CA THR A 107 0.13 6.61 -9.55
C THR A 107 0.22 6.44 -11.07
N ALA A 108 0.57 5.25 -11.54
CA ALA A 108 0.75 4.98 -12.96
C ALA A 108 -0.57 5.14 -13.74
N ILE A 109 -1.68 4.63 -13.21
CA ILE A 109 -3.02 4.81 -13.79
C ILE A 109 -3.41 6.28 -13.82
N SER A 110 -3.18 7.03 -12.74
CA SER A 110 -3.50 8.46 -12.70
C SER A 110 -2.77 9.25 -13.79
N VAL A 111 -1.48 8.97 -13.98
CA VAL A 111 -0.69 9.60 -15.05
C VAL A 111 -1.18 9.19 -16.43
N ALA A 112 -1.50 7.90 -16.64
CA ALA A 112 -2.02 7.41 -17.90
C ALA A 112 -3.37 8.07 -18.24
N CYS A 113 -4.29 8.17 -17.27
CA CYS A 113 -5.56 8.85 -17.42
C CYS A 113 -5.38 10.32 -17.82
N LEU A 114 -4.53 11.06 -17.13
CA LEU A 114 -4.26 12.48 -17.43
C LEU A 114 -3.70 12.69 -18.83
N LYS A 115 -2.82 11.79 -19.30
CA LYS A 115 -2.17 11.92 -20.62
C LYS A 115 -3.03 11.43 -21.79
N THR A 116 -4.13 10.71 -21.53
CA THR A 116 -5.00 10.11 -22.56
C THR A 116 -6.46 10.52 -22.44
N ASN A 117 -6.78 11.52 -21.61
CA ASN A 117 -8.12 12.01 -21.32
C ASN A 117 -9.08 10.90 -20.84
N ALA A 118 -8.57 9.88 -20.17
CA ALA A 118 -9.37 8.79 -19.65
C ALA A 118 -9.86 9.09 -18.23
N GLU A 119 -11.04 8.53 -17.90
CA GLU A 119 -11.56 8.46 -16.53
C GLU A 119 -11.89 7.01 -16.18
N ILE A 120 -11.44 6.55 -15.02
CA ILE A 120 -11.71 5.20 -14.54
C ILE A 120 -12.66 5.20 -13.35
N SER A 121 -13.49 4.15 -13.26
CA SER A 121 -14.33 3.87 -12.09
C SER A 121 -13.63 2.91 -11.13
N ASN A 122 -12.95 1.90 -11.67
CA ASN A 122 -12.29 0.87 -10.87
C ASN A 122 -11.19 0.18 -11.66
N PHE A 123 -10.26 -0.47 -10.97
CA PHE A 123 -9.28 -1.34 -11.60
C PHE A 123 -8.85 -2.49 -10.68
N THR A 124 -8.32 -3.54 -11.29
CA THR A 124 -7.57 -4.59 -10.61
C THR A 124 -6.43 -5.05 -11.50
N ALA A 125 -5.38 -5.58 -10.88
CA ALA A 125 -4.27 -6.18 -11.59
C ALA A 125 -3.88 -7.50 -10.94
N GLY A 126 -3.38 -8.42 -11.76
CA GLY A 126 -2.91 -9.72 -11.31
C GLY A 126 -1.77 -10.25 -12.16
N PRO A 127 -0.97 -11.20 -11.63
CA PRO A 127 0.10 -11.79 -12.40
C PRO A 127 -0.46 -12.72 -13.49
N ARG A 128 0.09 -12.60 -14.68
CA ARG A 128 -0.10 -13.56 -15.76
C ARG A 128 1.10 -14.47 -15.84
N TYR A 129 0.96 -15.69 -15.34
CA TYR A 129 2.04 -16.67 -15.31
C TYR A 129 2.39 -17.21 -16.71
N LEU A 130 3.66 -17.59 -16.86
CA LEU A 130 4.24 -18.11 -18.09
C LEU A 130 3.53 -19.37 -18.60
N GLU A 131 3.00 -19.33 -19.81
CA GLU A 131 2.90 -20.53 -20.65
C GLU A 131 4.28 -20.81 -21.28
N LYS A 132 4.59 -22.09 -21.58
CA LYS A 132 5.88 -22.49 -22.18
C LYS A 132 6.26 -21.53 -23.32
N ASN A 133 7.38 -20.80 -23.15
CA ASN A 133 7.99 -19.86 -24.09
C ASN A 133 7.44 -18.40 -24.14
N LYS A 134 6.69 -17.94 -23.15
CA LYS A 134 6.31 -16.50 -23.07
C LYS A 134 6.84 -15.91 -21.76
N LYS A 135 7.22 -14.63 -21.78
CA LYS A 135 7.56 -13.89 -20.55
C LYS A 135 6.32 -13.72 -19.68
N GLY A 136 6.48 -13.75 -18.37
CA GLY A 136 5.45 -13.36 -17.41
C GLY A 136 5.09 -11.87 -17.57
N GLY A 137 3.97 -11.47 -17.01
CA GLY A 137 3.53 -10.07 -17.05
C GLY A 137 2.37 -9.83 -16.10
N HIS A 138 1.87 -8.61 -16.13
CA HIS A 138 0.68 -8.23 -15.37
C HIS A 138 -0.51 -8.09 -16.32
N GLU A 139 -1.63 -8.63 -15.90
CA GLU A 139 -2.92 -8.42 -16.59
C GLU A 139 -3.69 -7.38 -15.78
N TRP A 140 -4.12 -6.34 -16.48
CA TRP A 140 -4.89 -5.24 -15.92
C TRP A 140 -6.34 -5.32 -16.42
N VAL A 141 -7.28 -5.27 -15.48
CA VAL A 141 -8.70 -5.12 -15.79
C VAL A 141 -9.12 -3.76 -15.28
N ILE A 142 -9.50 -2.88 -16.20
CA ILE A 142 -9.83 -1.48 -15.91
C ILE A 142 -11.25 -1.19 -16.38
N GLU A 143 -12.06 -0.66 -15.47
CA GLU A 143 -13.40 -0.16 -15.78
C GLU A 143 -13.30 1.33 -16.05
N PHE A 144 -13.48 1.72 -17.31
CA PHE A 144 -13.46 3.12 -17.73
C PHE A 144 -14.84 3.75 -17.57
N HIS A 145 -14.90 4.92 -16.93
CA HIS A 145 -16.03 5.83 -17.01
C HIS A 145 -16.01 6.56 -18.37
N SER A 146 -14.83 7.06 -18.76
CA SER A 146 -14.54 7.57 -20.10
C SER A 146 -13.29 6.86 -20.62
N PRO A 147 -13.37 6.11 -21.73
CA PRO A 147 -12.21 5.40 -22.27
C PRO A 147 -11.13 6.37 -22.77
N PRO A 148 -9.86 5.95 -22.82
CA PRO A 148 -8.79 6.77 -23.36
C PRO A 148 -8.98 7.01 -24.87
N ASP A 149 -8.48 8.14 -25.34
CA ASP A 149 -8.44 8.46 -26.77
C ASP A 149 -7.66 7.43 -27.59
N ASP A 150 -6.63 6.81 -26.96
CA ASP A 150 -5.78 5.77 -27.53
C ASP A 150 -5.40 4.77 -26.43
N LEU A 151 -5.92 3.54 -26.51
CA LEU A 151 -5.69 2.49 -25.52
C LEU A 151 -4.24 1.96 -25.54
N ASP A 152 -3.61 1.90 -26.71
CA ASP A 152 -2.22 1.45 -26.83
C ASP A 152 -1.30 2.45 -26.16
N ARG A 153 -1.55 3.74 -26.37
CA ARG A 153 -0.83 4.82 -25.68
C ARG A 153 -1.06 4.81 -24.18
N PHE A 154 -2.29 4.57 -23.73
CA PHE A 154 -2.60 4.41 -22.31
C PHE A 154 -1.76 3.30 -21.66
N THR A 155 -1.74 2.13 -22.31
CA THR A 155 -0.99 0.96 -21.85
C THR A 155 0.51 1.22 -21.82
N GLN A 156 1.05 1.90 -22.84
CA GLN A 156 2.45 2.27 -22.90
C GLN A 156 2.84 3.22 -21.75
N ILE A 157 2.04 4.26 -21.51
CA ILE A 157 2.29 5.21 -20.42
C ILE A 157 2.21 4.51 -19.06
N LEU A 158 1.24 3.61 -18.86
CA LEU A 158 1.10 2.84 -17.64
C LEU A 158 2.38 2.04 -17.34
N ASP A 159 2.91 1.31 -18.33
CA ASP A 159 4.14 0.53 -18.20
C ASP A 159 5.38 1.42 -17.98
N GLU A 160 5.52 2.51 -18.74
CA GLU A 160 6.64 3.46 -18.58
C GLU A 160 6.68 4.04 -17.18
N VAL A 161 5.54 4.49 -16.64
CA VAL A 161 5.48 5.06 -15.29
C VAL A 161 5.76 4.01 -14.23
N LEU A 162 5.26 2.78 -14.39
CA LEU A 162 5.57 1.69 -13.45
C LEU A 162 7.06 1.39 -13.40
N ARG A 163 7.75 1.36 -14.54
CA ARG A 163 9.21 1.20 -14.63
C ARG A 163 9.97 2.34 -13.97
N GLU A 164 9.48 3.57 -14.14
CA GLU A 164 10.11 4.75 -13.55
C GLU A 164 10.02 4.78 -12.03
N ILE A 165 8.89 4.34 -11.45
CA ILE A 165 8.65 4.43 -10.01
C ILE A 165 8.97 3.16 -9.22
N ASN A 166 9.21 2.04 -9.91
CA ASN A 166 9.52 0.75 -9.29
C ASN A 166 10.67 0.06 -10.04
N SER A 167 11.86 0.11 -9.44
CA SER A 167 13.09 -0.46 -10.03
C SER A 167 13.05 -1.97 -10.20
N ASP A 168 12.32 -2.68 -9.32
CA ASP A 168 12.20 -4.13 -9.39
C ASP A 168 11.26 -4.54 -10.52
N TYR A 169 10.25 -3.73 -10.81
CA TYR A 169 9.39 -3.88 -11.99
C TYR A 169 10.18 -3.64 -13.30
N ASP A 170 11.04 -2.62 -13.35
CA ASP A 170 11.86 -2.33 -14.53
C ASP A 170 12.90 -3.44 -14.83
N ALA A 171 13.36 -4.14 -13.80
CA ALA A 171 14.35 -5.21 -13.92
C ALA A 171 13.81 -6.54 -14.50
N LYS A 172 12.48 -6.67 -14.71
CA LYS A 172 11.81 -7.90 -15.18
C LYS A 172 11.31 -7.79 -16.60
#